data_c2d4f62e8db18fda3be12c96e96079b3
#
_entry.id   c2d4f62e8db18fda3be12c96e96079b3
#
_cell.length_a   1.000
_cell.length_b   1.000
_cell.length_c   1.000
_cell.angle_alpha   90.00
_cell.angle_beta   90.00
_cell.angle_gamma   90.00
#
_symmetry.space_group_name_H-M   'P 1'
#
loop_
_entity.id
_entity.type
_entity.pdbx_description
1 polymer ?
#
loop_
_entity_poly.entity_id
_entity_poly.type
_entity_poly.pdbx_seq_one_letter_code
_entity_poly.pdbx_strand_id
1 'polypeptide(L)'
;MTMPNSTAHVDYELLADHDRLTIGDTVFDGANPYAAAMVWLQEQAATSGVGVVVRSHDVATDAETLFTIDGHGTIGPVQDRLTANIAAPSLLPSTSDDSTDSKHVSTPSPAVEAVLAVSSGVPMTRREARQSFLTRETVEEPATTGFRGLLTRVGVRVAPSQAERLHREQVHLVSQHHVGPRTIMLANGKGGAGKTLATVCLATILARHSGASTVAWDNNQTRGTLGWSTEGARHDACVLDLLPDIDRLLGTAAQSADLASYVHHQTRDRYDVLRSKPELLAAGQRFDQETVDRVHKVLTKFYRLVLIDSGNDETDPMWLAGLDRTDQLVVPTTTDDKWCESAALLLEQLVDAGGRYRQLAENAVVLVGVETSDVRAEKVAEQVRRFRDAGLGRDVVTIPYDAGLKARVINYDALHDTTKLAWFAAGAAVAKGL
;
A
#
# COMPACT_ATOMS: atom_id res chain seq x y z
N MET A 1 1.29 -36.07 18.90
CA MET A 1 1.14 -37.00 17.78
C MET A 1 1.74 -36.27 16.59
N THR A 2 3.02 -36.52 16.36
CA THR A 2 3.87 -35.86 15.35
C THR A 2 3.56 -36.48 13.99
N MET A 3 3.15 -35.66 13.05
CA MET A 3 3.00 -36.09 11.64
C MET A 3 4.38 -36.35 11.05
N PRO A 4 4.58 -37.42 10.27
CA PRO A 4 5.85 -37.66 9.62
C PRO A 4 6.06 -36.68 8.45
N ASN A 5 7.20 -36.01 8.47
CA ASN A 5 7.73 -35.21 7.35
C ASN A 5 7.96 -36.18 6.16
N SER A 6 7.11 -36.12 5.14
CA SER A 6 7.38 -36.73 3.84
C SER A 6 8.42 -35.86 3.12
N THR A 7 9.68 -36.24 3.19
CA THR A 7 10.75 -35.62 2.39
C THR A 7 10.67 -36.21 0.97
N ALA A 8 9.98 -35.50 0.06
CA ALA A 8 10.09 -35.78 -1.36
C ALA A 8 11.58 -35.60 -1.76
N HIS A 9 12.14 -36.60 -2.47
CA HIS A 9 13.50 -36.53 -2.99
C HIS A 9 13.55 -35.37 -4.00
N VAL A 10 14.39 -34.38 -3.76
CA VAL A 10 14.61 -33.22 -4.63
C VAL A 10 15.78 -33.53 -5.56
N ASP A 11 15.55 -33.49 -6.87
CA ASP A 11 16.59 -33.75 -7.86
C ASP A 11 17.46 -32.54 -8.12
N TYR A 12 16.85 -31.33 -8.12
CA TYR A 12 17.56 -30.05 -8.35
C TYR A 12 17.09 -28.96 -7.39
N GLU A 13 18.03 -28.14 -6.91
CA GLU A 13 17.78 -26.91 -6.17
C GLU A 13 18.03 -25.71 -7.10
N LEU A 14 17.02 -24.85 -7.27
CA LEU A 14 17.09 -23.64 -8.07
C LEU A 14 17.08 -22.44 -7.13
N LEU A 15 18.15 -21.64 -7.16
CA LEU A 15 18.27 -20.39 -6.43
C LEU A 15 18.00 -19.22 -7.39
N ALA A 16 16.99 -18.39 -7.07
CA ALA A 16 16.66 -17.20 -7.81
C ALA A 16 17.05 -15.97 -7.02
N ASP A 17 17.98 -15.16 -7.57
CA ASP A 17 18.44 -13.91 -7.00
C ASP A 17 18.36 -12.81 -8.07
N HIS A 18 17.32 -11.96 -7.98
CA HIS A 18 17.03 -10.87 -8.92
C HIS A 18 17.06 -11.32 -10.40
N ASP A 19 18.12 -10.97 -11.13
CA ASP A 19 18.30 -11.27 -12.56
C ASP A 19 19.20 -12.48 -12.81
N ARG A 20 19.50 -13.26 -11.78
CA ARG A 20 20.40 -14.40 -11.84
C ARG A 20 19.76 -15.65 -11.25
N LEU A 21 19.88 -16.77 -11.97
CA LEU A 21 19.41 -18.08 -11.53
C LEU A 21 20.58 -19.05 -11.44
N THR A 22 20.57 -19.91 -10.42
CA THR A 22 21.57 -20.95 -10.24
C THR A 22 20.91 -22.28 -9.99
N ILE A 23 21.38 -23.32 -10.69
CA ILE A 23 20.96 -24.72 -10.43
C ILE A 23 22.24 -25.53 -10.27
N GLY A 24 22.57 -25.93 -9.04
CA GLY A 24 23.85 -26.49 -8.71
C GLY A 24 25.00 -25.55 -9.11
N ASP A 25 25.93 -26.01 -9.95
CA ASP A 25 27.04 -25.20 -10.45
C ASP A 25 26.72 -24.40 -11.73
N THR A 26 25.51 -24.55 -12.26
CA THR A 26 25.10 -23.89 -13.52
C THR A 26 24.46 -22.55 -13.22
N VAL A 27 24.97 -21.48 -13.85
CA VAL A 27 24.46 -20.12 -13.70
C VAL A 27 23.75 -19.71 -14.98
N PHE A 28 22.56 -19.18 -14.84
CA PHE A 28 21.76 -18.61 -15.92
C PHE A 28 21.67 -17.10 -15.70
N ASP A 29 22.17 -16.33 -16.65
CA ASP A 29 22.12 -14.86 -16.68
C ASP A 29 21.69 -14.39 -18.07
N GLY A 30 21.40 -13.10 -18.25
CA GLY A 30 20.98 -12.50 -19.54
C GLY A 30 19.53 -12.05 -19.55
N ALA A 31 18.97 -11.84 -20.76
CA ALA A 31 17.67 -11.19 -20.94
C ALA A 31 16.47 -11.99 -20.39
N ASN A 32 16.60 -13.32 -20.22
CA ASN A 32 15.58 -14.16 -19.61
C ASN A 32 16.21 -15.43 -19.00
N PRO A 33 16.84 -15.31 -17.80
CA PRO A 33 17.50 -16.44 -17.15
C PRO A 33 16.55 -17.55 -16.76
N TYR A 34 15.28 -17.23 -16.48
CA TYR A 34 14.25 -18.21 -16.14
C TYR A 34 13.92 -19.15 -17.30
N ALA A 35 13.77 -18.60 -18.52
CA ALA A 35 13.52 -19.43 -19.69
C ALA A 35 14.68 -20.38 -19.98
N ALA A 36 15.92 -19.92 -19.84
CA ALA A 36 17.12 -20.73 -20.03
C ALA A 36 17.21 -21.88 -19.01
N ALA A 37 16.93 -21.60 -17.74
CA ALA A 37 16.91 -22.60 -16.67
C ALA A 37 15.81 -23.67 -16.89
N MET A 38 14.62 -23.25 -17.37
CA MET A 38 13.52 -24.17 -17.65
C MET A 38 13.82 -25.09 -18.83
N VAL A 39 14.44 -24.59 -19.90
CA VAL A 39 14.90 -25.41 -21.03
C VAL A 39 15.93 -26.44 -20.58
N TRP A 40 16.89 -26.01 -19.74
CA TRP A 40 17.90 -26.90 -19.18
C TRP A 40 17.27 -28.01 -18.31
N LEU A 41 16.32 -27.67 -17.42
CA LEU A 41 15.60 -28.65 -16.60
C LEU A 41 14.79 -29.65 -17.44
N GLN A 42 14.16 -29.17 -18.51
CA GLN A 42 13.44 -30.02 -19.48
C GLN A 42 14.39 -30.98 -20.17
N GLU A 43 15.59 -30.55 -20.57
CA GLU A 43 16.62 -31.41 -21.16
C GLU A 43 17.10 -32.48 -20.16
N GLN A 44 17.27 -32.11 -18.87
CA GLN A 44 17.59 -33.07 -17.82
C GLN A 44 16.48 -34.09 -17.63
N ALA A 45 15.22 -33.68 -17.60
CA ALA A 45 14.08 -34.58 -17.49
C ALA A 45 13.95 -35.51 -18.71
N ALA A 46 14.18 -34.97 -19.92
CA ALA A 46 14.19 -35.79 -21.14
C ALA A 46 15.32 -36.84 -21.15
N THR A 47 16.49 -36.46 -20.63
CA THR A 47 17.66 -37.35 -20.54
C THR A 47 17.46 -38.46 -19.49
N SER A 48 16.81 -38.13 -18.36
CA SER A 48 16.52 -39.09 -17.28
C SER A 48 15.34 -40.01 -17.61
N GLY A 49 14.51 -39.67 -18.60
CA GLY A 49 13.28 -40.40 -18.96
C GLY A 49 12.17 -40.34 -17.88
N VAL A 50 12.38 -39.58 -16.82
CA VAL A 50 11.46 -39.41 -15.70
C VAL A 50 11.40 -37.91 -15.34
N GLY A 51 10.21 -37.44 -14.98
CA GLY A 51 10.09 -36.04 -14.52
C GLY A 51 10.98 -35.76 -13.30
N VAL A 52 11.69 -34.63 -13.31
CA VAL A 52 12.60 -34.22 -12.24
C VAL A 52 11.86 -33.36 -11.22
N VAL A 53 12.18 -33.52 -9.94
CA VAL A 53 11.63 -32.73 -8.82
C VAL A 53 12.59 -31.58 -8.55
N VAL A 54 12.07 -30.37 -8.61
CA VAL A 54 12.84 -29.14 -8.42
C VAL A 54 12.33 -28.40 -7.20
N ARG A 55 13.24 -28.02 -6.29
CA ARG A 55 13.00 -27.05 -5.23
C ARG A 55 13.54 -25.71 -5.70
N SER A 56 12.68 -24.71 -5.78
CA SER A 56 13.07 -23.34 -6.09
C SER A 56 13.04 -22.50 -4.83
N HIS A 57 14.10 -21.74 -4.58
CA HIS A 57 14.20 -20.75 -3.52
C HIS A 57 14.44 -19.38 -4.14
N ASP A 58 13.54 -18.43 -3.88
CA ASP A 58 13.65 -17.04 -4.29
C ASP A 58 14.26 -16.25 -3.12
N VAL A 59 15.52 -15.79 -3.30
CA VAL A 59 16.29 -15.12 -2.25
C VAL A 59 15.68 -13.76 -1.88
N ALA A 60 15.03 -13.08 -2.81
CA ALA A 60 14.43 -11.76 -2.55
C ALA A 60 13.17 -11.84 -1.69
N THR A 61 12.41 -12.93 -1.80
CA THR A 61 11.12 -13.11 -1.10
C THR A 61 11.16 -14.20 -0.03
N ASP A 62 12.28 -14.89 0.14
CA ASP A 62 12.46 -16.08 1.01
C ASP A 62 11.39 -17.15 0.76
N ALA A 63 10.94 -17.27 -0.49
CA ALA A 63 9.85 -18.17 -0.86
C ALA A 63 10.39 -19.45 -1.48
N GLU A 64 10.00 -20.60 -0.91
CA GLU A 64 10.29 -21.91 -1.47
C GLU A 64 9.08 -22.46 -2.25
N THR A 65 9.37 -23.13 -3.38
CA THR A 65 8.36 -23.81 -4.19
C THR A 65 8.90 -25.14 -4.67
N LEU A 66 8.08 -26.20 -4.58
CA LEU A 66 8.41 -27.53 -5.05
C LEU A 66 7.55 -27.89 -6.27
N PHE A 67 8.17 -28.32 -7.37
CA PHE A 67 7.45 -28.70 -8.58
C PHE A 67 8.17 -29.82 -9.34
N THR A 68 7.47 -30.47 -10.27
CA THR A 68 8.04 -31.44 -11.21
C THR A 68 8.04 -30.88 -12.62
N ILE A 69 9.04 -31.24 -13.43
CA ILE A 69 9.06 -30.95 -14.87
C ILE A 69 9.38 -32.27 -15.61
N ASP A 70 8.61 -32.54 -16.67
CA ASP A 70 8.84 -33.70 -17.52
C ASP A 70 9.66 -33.34 -18.76
N GLY A 71 10.06 -34.36 -19.56
CA GLY A 71 10.86 -34.19 -20.76
C GLY A 71 10.13 -33.43 -21.90
N HIS A 72 8.84 -33.18 -21.77
CA HIS A 72 8.05 -32.39 -22.71
C HIS A 72 7.91 -30.93 -22.23
N GLY A 73 8.51 -30.58 -21.04
CA GLY A 73 8.42 -29.27 -20.44
C GLY A 73 7.13 -29.03 -19.66
N THR A 74 6.34 -30.07 -19.39
CA THR A 74 5.14 -29.98 -18.58
C THR A 74 5.51 -29.88 -17.11
N ILE A 75 5.05 -28.82 -16.46
CA ILE A 75 5.30 -28.56 -15.04
C ILE A 75 4.06 -28.95 -14.25
N GLY A 76 4.25 -29.71 -13.16
CA GLY A 76 3.16 -30.16 -12.31
C GLY A 76 3.51 -30.09 -10.82
N PRO A 77 2.52 -30.21 -9.92
CA PRO A 77 2.77 -30.35 -8.49
C PRO A 77 3.45 -31.71 -8.22
N VAL A 78 4.31 -31.73 -7.18
CA VAL A 78 4.91 -33.00 -6.72
C VAL A 78 3.82 -33.91 -6.16
N GLN A 79 3.52 -34.99 -6.87
CA GLN A 79 2.64 -36.06 -6.36
C GLN A 79 3.52 -37.08 -5.63
N ASP A 80 3.10 -37.50 -4.43
CA ASP A 80 3.78 -38.54 -3.67
C ASP A 80 3.86 -39.83 -4.52
N ARG A 81 5.08 -40.27 -4.82
CA ARG A 81 5.37 -41.46 -5.66
C ARG A 81 4.94 -42.79 -5.04
N LEU A 82 4.11 -42.83 -3.99
CA LEU A 82 3.77 -44.04 -3.24
C LEU A 82 2.47 -44.75 -3.70
N THR A 83 1.78 -44.30 -4.75
CA THR A 83 0.54 -44.94 -5.22
C THR A 83 0.46 -45.14 -6.74
N ALA A 84 1.49 -45.70 -7.34
CA ALA A 84 1.42 -46.15 -8.74
C ALA A 84 1.73 -47.66 -8.81
N ASN A 85 0.86 -48.50 -8.28
CA ASN A 85 0.66 -49.86 -8.76
C ASN A 85 -0.57 -50.49 -8.09
N ILE A 86 -1.75 -50.31 -8.66
CA ILE A 86 -2.84 -51.33 -8.69
C ILE A 86 -3.83 -50.90 -9.79
N ALA A 87 -4.00 -51.78 -10.75
CA ALA A 87 -4.85 -51.65 -11.92
C ALA A 87 -6.35 -51.57 -11.58
N ALA A 88 -7.07 -50.84 -12.42
CA ALA A 88 -8.53 -50.92 -12.51
C ALA A 88 -9.04 -52.28 -12.97
N PRO A 89 -10.29 -52.69 -12.62
CA PRO A 89 -11.26 -52.70 -13.68
C PRO A 89 -12.65 -52.08 -13.34
N SER A 90 -13.19 -51.61 -14.40
CA SER A 90 -14.56 -51.24 -14.71
C SER A 90 -15.64 -52.20 -14.22
N LEU A 91 -16.82 -51.69 -13.83
CA LEU A 91 -18.13 -52.06 -14.34
C LEU A 91 -19.28 -51.43 -13.51
N LEU A 92 -20.11 -50.65 -14.17
CA LEU A 92 -21.51 -50.38 -13.85
C LEU A 92 -22.38 -51.59 -14.32
N PRO A 93 -23.69 -51.78 -14.04
CA PRO A 93 -24.70 -50.75 -13.65
C PRO A 93 -25.84 -51.26 -12.72
N SER A 94 -26.69 -50.31 -12.33
CA SER A 94 -28.16 -50.32 -12.30
C SER A 94 -28.96 -51.02 -11.19
N THR A 95 -29.89 -50.20 -10.75
CA THR A 95 -31.34 -50.37 -10.55
C THR A 95 -31.89 -50.76 -9.19
N SER A 96 -32.78 -49.89 -8.79
CA SER A 96 -34.18 -49.99 -8.38
C SER A 96 -34.55 -50.37 -6.95
N ASP A 97 -35.35 -49.41 -6.46
CA ASP A 97 -36.66 -49.59 -5.79
C ASP A 97 -36.73 -50.21 -4.39
N ASP A 98 -37.32 -49.59 -3.53
CA ASP A 98 -38.72 -49.42 -3.09
C ASP A 98 -38.90 -49.47 -1.57
N SER A 99 -39.61 -48.45 -1.10
CA SER A 99 -40.71 -48.41 -0.12
C SER A 99 -40.54 -48.86 1.34
N THR A 100 -41.21 -48.02 2.08
CA THR A 100 -42.14 -48.19 3.23
C THR A 100 -41.59 -48.05 4.64
N ASP A 101 -41.99 -46.93 5.23
CA ASP A 101 -43.06 -46.74 6.24
C ASP A 101 -42.80 -47.18 7.69
N SER A 102 -43.11 -46.28 8.59
CA SER A 102 -43.74 -46.43 9.90
C SER A 102 -43.08 -45.76 11.10
N LYS A 103 -43.66 -44.63 11.48
CA LYS A 103 -44.28 -44.24 12.79
C LYS A 103 -43.67 -44.81 14.11
N HIS A 104 -43.44 -43.92 15.02
CA HIS A 104 -44.06 -43.59 16.33
C HIS A 104 -43.12 -42.89 17.26
N VAL A 105 -43.45 -41.64 17.65
CA VAL A 105 -44.09 -41.15 18.89
C VAL A 105 -43.32 -41.42 20.19
N SER A 106 -42.85 -40.39 20.84
CA SER A 106 -43.23 -39.88 22.18
C SER A 106 -42.17 -39.03 22.86
N THR A 107 -42.55 -37.86 23.24
CA THR A 107 -41.99 -36.97 24.29
C THR A 107 -42.13 -37.57 25.69
N PRO A 108 -41.58 -37.04 26.84
CA PRO A 108 -41.40 -35.62 27.16
C PRO A 108 -40.16 -35.23 27.97
N SER A 109 -40.01 -33.91 28.09
CA SER A 109 -39.29 -33.03 28.97
C SER A 109 -39.12 -33.45 30.46
N PRO A 110 -38.13 -32.88 31.29
CA PRO A 110 -38.34 -31.51 31.76
C PRO A 110 -37.05 -30.63 31.95
N ALA A 111 -37.32 -29.37 31.76
CA ALA A 111 -36.84 -28.14 32.38
C ALA A 111 -35.72 -28.15 33.42
N VAL A 112 -34.74 -27.25 33.24
CA VAL A 112 -34.18 -26.38 34.30
C VAL A 112 -33.75 -25.05 33.68
N GLU A 113 -34.25 -24.04 34.24
CA GLU A 113 -34.05 -22.60 34.27
C GLU A 113 -32.90 -21.97 33.47
N ALA A 114 -33.34 -21.05 32.60
CA ALA A 114 -32.53 -20.04 31.94
C ALA A 114 -32.53 -18.74 32.79
N VAL A 115 -31.33 -18.19 32.97
CA VAL A 115 -31.16 -16.81 33.44
C VAL A 115 -31.13 -15.89 32.21
N LEU A 116 -31.98 -14.89 32.27
CA LEU A 116 -32.22 -13.84 31.28
C LEU A 116 -30.95 -13.05 30.92
N ALA A 117 -30.65 -13.04 29.63
CA ALA A 117 -29.97 -11.93 28.98
C ALA A 117 -30.93 -11.39 27.91
N VAL A 118 -31.52 -10.25 28.16
CA VAL A 118 -32.35 -9.51 27.21
C VAL A 118 -31.42 -8.87 26.20
N SER A 119 -31.23 -9.50 25.06
CA SER A 119 -30.73 -8.81 23.86
C SER A 119 -31.97 -8.26 23.13
N SER A 120 -32.04 -6.94 22.99
CA SER A 120 -33.03 -6.22 22.20
C SER A 120 -32.89 -6.63 20.72
N GLY A 121 -33.59 -7.67 20.35
CA GLY A 121 -33.72 -8.12 18.97
C GLY A 121 -34.63 -7.17 18.19
N VAL A 122 -34.04 -6.33 17.38
CA VAL A 122 -34.72 -5.71 16.24
C VAL A 122 -35.14 -6.87 15.33
N PRO A 123 -36.43 -7.00 14.96
CA PRO A 123 -36.89 -8.09 14.10
C PRO A 123 -36.20 -7.98 12.74
N MET A 124 -35.29 -8.92 12.45
CA MET A 124 -34.69 -9.03 11.13
C MET A 124 -35.75 -9.27 10.07
N THR A 125 -35.76 -8.48 9.03
CA THR A 125 -36.65 -8.68 7.89
C THR A 125 -36.37 -10.03 7.21
N ARG A 126 -37.36 -10.65 6.56
CA ARG A 126 -37.16 -11.88 5.78
C ARG A 126 -36.02 -11.76 4.75
N ARG A 127 -35.71 -10.53 4.32
CA ARG A 127 -34.65 -10.24 3.38
C ARG A 127 -33.24 -10.30 4.02
N GLU A 128 -33.15 -9.90 5.28
CA GLU A 128 -31.89 -9.98 6.07
C GLU A 128 -31.57 -11.39 6.55
N ALA A 129 -32.63 -12.19 6.83
CA ALA A 129 -32.49 -13.59 7.21
C ALA A 129 -32.14 -14.52 6.03
N ARG A 130 -32.26 -14.05 4.78
CA ARG A 130 -31.96 -14.85 3.60
C ARG A 130 -30.49 -14.82 3.27
N GLN A 131 -29.78 -15.94 3.40
CA GLN A 131 -28.44 -16.09 2.83
C GLN A 131 -28.48 -15.82 1.32
N SER A 132 -27.59 -14.93 0.86
CA SER A 132 -27.47 -14.61 -0.56
C SER A 132 -27.04 -15.86 -1.34
N PHE A 133 -27.70 -16.17 -2.47
CA PHE A 133 -27.24 -17.19 -3.41
C PHE A 133 -25.96 -16.76 -4.14
N LEU A 134 -25.56 -15.48 -4.00
CA LEU A 134 -24.33 -14.92 -4.53
C LEU A 134 -23.23 -14.98 -3.45
N THR A 135 -22.94 -16.17 -2.93
CA THR A 135 -21.68 -16.39 -2.18
C THR A 135 -20.55 -16.29 -3.20
N ARG A 136 -19.91 -15.13 -3.25
CA ARG A 136 -18.62 -14.99 -3.91
C ARG A 136 -17.62 -15.79 -3.07
N GLU A 137 -17.33 -17.00 -3.48
CA GLU A 137 -16.01 -17.58 -3.17
C GLU A 137 -14.99 -16.64 -3.83
N THR A 138 -14.29 -15.85 -3.04
CA THR A 138 -13.14 -15.09 -3.49
C THR A 138 -12.03 -16.09 -3.76
N VAL A 139 -12.02 -16.62 -4.99
CA VAL A 139 -10.91 -17.45 -5.45
C VAL A 139 -9.70 -16.52 -5.53
N GLU A 140 -8.68 -16.80 -4.71
CA GLU A 140 -7.44 -16.04 -4.72
C GLU A 140 -6.84 -16.05 -6.13
N GLU A 141 -6.54 -14.88 -6.68
CA GLU A 141 -5.89 -14.77 -7.99
C GLU A 141 -4.50 -15.40 -7.93
N PRO A 142 -4.12 -16.23 -8.92
CA PRO A 142 -2.82 -16.88 -8.95
C PRO A 142 -1.67 -15.86 -9.00
N ALA A 143 -0.47 -16.30 -8.65
CA ALA A 143 0.73 -15.47 -8.67
C ALA A 143 0.99 -14.86 -10.06
N THR A 144 1.39 -13.59 -10.09
CA THR A 144 1.72 -12.86 -11.33
C THR A 144 3.17 -12.42 -11.37
N THR A 145 3.88 -12.41 -10.23
CA THR A 145 5.24 -11.92 -10.08
C THR A 145 6.23 -13.03 -9.76
N GLY A 146 7.51 -12.81 -10.08
CA GLY A 146 8.60 -13.74 -9.81
C GLY A 146 8.43 -15.10 -10.51
N PHE A 147 9.13 -16.09 -10.00
CA PHE A 147 9.07 -17.47 -10.54
C PHE A 147 7.67 -18.07 -10.46
N ARG A 148 6.90 -17.77 -9.41
CA ARG A 148 5.51 -18.23 -9.26
C ARG A 148 4.60 -17.67 -10.35
N GLY A 149 4.81 -16.41 -10.75
CA GLY A 149 4.08 -15.79 -11.86
C GLY A 149 4.42 -16.43 -13.22
N LEU A 150 5.67 -16.84 -13.41
CA LEU A 150 6.07 -17.59 -14.61
C LEU A 150 5.37 -18.96 -14.68
N LEU A 151 5.33 -19.71 -13.60
CA LEU A 151 4.59 -20.97 -13.52
C LEU A 151 3.10 -20.79 -13.85
N THR A 152 2.50 -19.70 -13.37
CA THR A 152 1.12 -19.36 -13.72
C THR A 152 0.93 -19.10 -15.21
N ARG A 153 1.89 -18.42 -15.87
CA ARG A 153 1.84 -18.17 -17.32
C ARG A 153 1.92 -19.45 -18.18
N VAL A 154 2.58 -20.49 -17.69
CA VAL A 154 2.63 -21.81 -18.35
C VAL A 154 1.48 -22.73 -17.91
N GLY A 155 0.45 -22.21 -17.24
CA GLY A 155 -0.79 -22.93 -16.92
C GLY A 155 -0.84 -23.59 -15.55
N VAL A 156 0.21 -23.48 -14.72
CA VAL A 156 0.23 -24.01 -13.34
C VAL A 156 -0.28 -22.93 -12.39
N ARG A 157 -1.45 -23.12 -11.79
CA ARG A 157 -1.99 -22.19 -10.80
C ARG A 157 -1.19 -22.28 -9.50
N VAL A 158 -0.34 -21.30 -9.26
CA VAL A 158 0.46 -21.18 -8.03
C VAL A 158 -0.08 -20.02 -7.19
N ALA A 159 -0.24 -20.25 -5.89
CA ALA A 159 -0.66 -19.19 -4.97
C ALA A 159 0.40 -18.07 -4.92
N PRO A 160 -0.02 -16.79 -4.80
CA PRO A 160 0.91 -15.67 -4.69
C PRO A 160 1.77 -15.77 -3.43
N SER A 161 2.97 -15.20 -3.48
CA SER A 161 3.83 -15.07 -2.31
C SER A 161 3.22 -14.14 -1.26
N GLN A 162 3.69 -14.20 -0.02
CA GLN A 162 3.23 -13.29 1.02
C GLN A 162 3.54 -11.81 0.64
N ALA A 163 4.69 -11.55 0.04
CA ALA A 163 5.05 -10.22 -0.46
C ALA A 163 4.10 -9.74 -1.56
N GLU A 164 3.71 -10.63 -2.49
CA GLU A 164 2.75 -10.31 -3.54
C GLU A 164 1.34 -10.05 -2.98
N ARG A 165 0.90 -10.83 -1.99
CA ARG A 165 -0.38 -10.60 -1.28
C ARG A 165 -0.38 -9.24 -0.60
N LEU A 166 0.68 -8.92 0.14
CA LEU A 166 0.84 -7.62 0.79
C LEU A 166 0.82 -6.48 -0.23
N HIS A 167 1.54 -6.62 -1.33
CA HIS A 167 1.53 -5.61 -2.39
C HIS A 167 0.14 -5.45 -3.03
N ARG A 168 -0.59 -6.53 -3.30
CA ARG A 168 -1.99 -6.48 -3.80
C ARG A 168 -2.93 -5.79 -2.82
N GLU A 169 -2.78 -6.06 -1.52
CA GLU A 169 -3.53 -5.37 -0.47
C GLU A 169 -3.21 -3.87 -0.46
N GLN A 170 -1.93 -3.50 -0.56
CA GLN A 170 -1.50 -2.11 -0.66
C GLN A 170 -2.08 -1.42 -1.91
N VAL A 171 -2.06 -2.08 -3.07
CA VAL A 171 -2.70 -1.59 -4.30
C VAL A 171 -4.19 -1.37 -4.08
N HIS A 172 -4.87 -2.32 -3.45
CA HIS A 172 -6.29 -2.19 -3.13
C HIS A 172 -6.56 -0.97 -2.24
N LEU A 173 -5.79 -0.78 -1.17
CA LEU A 173 -5.92 0.37 -0.26
C LEU A 173 -5.72 1.71 -0.98
N VAL A 174 -4.64 1.84 -1.77
CA VAL A 174 -4.35 3.09 -2.50
C VAL A 174 -5.38 3.39 -3.58
N SER A 175 -6.00 2.36 -4.17
CA SER A 175 -6.96 2.50 -5.27
C SER A 175 -8.41 2.73 -4.80
N GLN A 176 -8.65 2.77 -3.48
CA GLN A 176 -10.00 2.97 -2.96
C GLN A 176 -10.51 4.40 -3.19
N HIS A 177 -11.81 4.52 -3.42
CA HIS A 177 -12.50 5.80 -3.45
C HIS A 177 -13.08 6.12 -2.08
N HIS A 178 -12.74 7.28 -1.55
CA HIS A 178 -13.25 7.77 -0.29
C HIS A 178 -14.53 8.59 -0.48
N VAL A 179 -15.43 8.57 0.51
CA VAL A 179 -16.64 9.38 0.50
C VAL A 179 -16.27 10.84 0.82
N GLY A 180 -16.52 11.73 -0.13
CA GLY A 180 -16.16 13.16 -0.03
C GLY A 180 -14.67 13.43 -0.27
N PRO A 181 -14.26 14.69 -0.21
CA PRO A 181 -12.85 15.07 -0.26
C PRO A 181 -12.14 14.66 1.02
N ARG A 182 -10.83 14.36 0.91
CA ARG A 182 -9.97 14.00 2.03
C ARG A 182 -8.73 14.88 2.04
N THR A 183 -8.31 15.29 3.21
CA THR A 183 -7.16 16.16 3.43
C THR A 183 -6.08 15.43 4.21
N ILE A 184 -4.88 15.41 3.65
CA ILE A 184 -3.68 14.80 4.23
C ILE A 184 -2.71 15.93 4.54
N MET A 185 -2.28 16.07 5.79
CA MET A 185 -1.28 17.09 6.15
C MET A 185 0.06 16.42 6.48
N LEU A 186 1.13 16.97 5.93
CA LEU A 186 2.48 16.56 6.24
C LEU A 186 3.09 17.58 7.20
N ALA A 187 3.40 17.16 8.43
CA ALA A 187 3.82 18.05 9.50
C ALA A 187 5.03 17.53 10.28
N ASN A 188 5.95 18.42 10.59
CA ASN A 188 7.04 18.27 11.55
C ASN A 188 7.56 19.68 11.84
N GLY A 189 7.71 20.03 13.11
CA GLY A 189 8.18 21.36 13.55
C GLY A 189 9.61 21.69 13.11
N LYS A 190 10.34 20.74 12.56
CA LYS A 190 11.72 20.93 12.13
C LYS A 190 11.87 21.01 10.60
N GLY A 191 12.60 22.03 10.14
CA GLY A 191 13.00 22.14 8.73
C GLY A 191 13.93 20.99 8.33
N GLY A 192 13.79 20.47 7.11
CA GLY A 192 14.62 19.38 6.61
C GLY A 192 14.13 17.97 6.99
N ALA A 193 12.98 17.84 7.65
CA ALA A 193 12.38 16.54 8.00
C ALA A 193 11.83 15.75 6.81
N GLY A 194 11.83 16.31 5.59
CA GLY A 194 11.38 15.64 4.38
C GLY A 194 9.90 15.84 4.05
N LYS A 195 9.21 16.86 4.61
CA LYS A 195 7.79 17.14 4.34
C LYS A 195 7.49 17.31 2.85
N THR A 196 8.16 18.23 2.18
CA THR A 196 7.97 18.49 0.75
C THR A 196 8.25 17.25 -0.11
N LEU A 197 9.32 16.52 0.21
CA LEU A 197 9.64 15.24 -0.45
C LEU A 197 8.49 14.24 -0.31
N ALA A 198 8.01 14.06 0.91
CA ALA A 198 6.91 13.14 1.19
C ALA A 198 5.60 13.60 0.52
N THR A 199 5.33 14.92 0.46
CA THR A 199 4.18 15.47 -0.27
C THR A 199 4.22 15.09 -1.74
N VAL A 200 5.35 15.28 -2.42
CA VAL A 200 5.51 14.94 -3.84
C VAL A 200 5.33 13.45 -4.09
N CYS A 201 6.01 12.59 -3.31
CA CYS A 201 5.94 11.14 -3.51
C CYS A 201 4.55 10.57 -3.20
N LEU A 202 3.91 11.01 -2.12
CA LEU A 202 2.55 10.56 -1.78
C LEU A 202 1.50 11.09 -2.78
N ALA A 203 1.60 12.35 -3.21
CA ALA A 203 0.72 12.89 -4.24
C ALA A 203 0.83 12.09 -5.55
N THR A 204 2.05 11.75 -5.97
CA THR A 204 2.31 10.90 -7.14
C THR A 204 1.60 9.55 -7.01
N ILE A 205 1.79 8.85 -5.89
CA ILE A 205 1.23 7.51 -5.68
C ILE A 205 -0.30 7.57 -5.67
N LEU A 206 -0.86 8.48 -4.86
CA LEU A 206 -2.30 8.60 -4.71
C LEU A 206 -2.97 9.01 -6.03
N ALA A 207 -2.41 9.96 -6.77
CA ALA A 207 -2.96 10.40 -8.05
C ALA A 207 -2.89 9.32 -9.13
N ARG A 208 -1.76 8.60 -9.22
CA ARG A 208 -1.57 7.56 -10.25
C ARG A 208 -2.43 6.32 -10.02
N HIS A 209 -2.68 5.95 -8.77
CA HIS A 209 -3.32 4.67 -8.43
C HIS A 209 -4.78 4.80 -8.02
N SER A 210 -5.21 5.88 -7.36
CA SER A 210 -6.62 6.04 -6.97
C SER A 210 -7.52 6.56 -8.09
N GLY A 211 -6.94 7.20 -9.13
CA GLY A 211 -7.72 7.92 -10.13
C GLY A 211 -8.46 9.15 -9.60
N ALA A 212 -8.25 9.50 -8.32
CA ALA A 212 -8.87 10.67 -7.72
C ALA A 212 -8.12 11.95 -8.13
N SER A 213 -8.84 13.02 -8.44
CA SER A 213 -8.23 14.33 -8.62
C SER A 213 -7.50 14.75 -7.36
N THR A 214 -6.21 15.00 -7.48
CA THR A 214 -5.29 15.24 -6.35
C THR A 214 -4.59 16.56 -6.51
N VAL A 215 -4.48 17.33 -5.42
CA VAL A 215 -3.70 18.57 -5.37
C VAL A 215 -2.75 18.56 -4.17
N ALA A 216 -1.52 18.99 -4.39
CA ALA A 216 -0.56 19.33 -3.34
C ALA A 216 -0.56 20.85 -3.15
N TRP A 217 -0.75 21.28 -1.91
CA TRP A 217 -0.81 22.69 -1.55
C TRP A 217 0.35 23.06 -0.62
N ASP A 218 1.16 24.02 -1.06
CA ASP A 218 2.22 24.63 -0.27
C ASP A 218 1.62 25.64 0.74
N ASN A 219 1.35 25.15 1.94
CA ASN A 219 0.81 25.94 3.06
C ASN A 219 1.94 26.39 4.00
N ASN A 220 2.97 27.02 3.43
CA ASN A 220 4.14 27.48 4.17
C ASN A 220 4.16 29.02 4.21
N GLN A 221 4.10 29.56 5.43
CA GLN A 221 4.09 31.01 5.69
C GLN A 221 5.44 31.70 5.45
N THR A 222 6.52 30.95 5.24
CA THR A 222 7.86 31.51 5.01
C THR A 222 8.29 31.34 3.55
N ARG A 223 9.13 30.37 3.27
CA ARG A 223 9.63 30.07 1.93
C ARG A 223 9.27 28.65 1.58
N GLY A 224 8.06 28.46 1.06
CA GLY A 224 7.66 27.14 0.58
C GLY A 224 8.54 26.66 -0.56
N THR A 225 8.87 25.38 -0.54
CA THR A 225 9.79 24.76 -1.50
C THR A 225 9.12 23.77 -2.43
N LEU A 226 7.82 23.55 -2.27
CA LEU A 226 7.06 22.60 -3.09
C LEU A 226 7.13 22.96 -4.57
N GLY A 227 7.01 24.25 -4.90
CA GLY A 227 7.15 24.75 -6.26
C GLY A 227 8.52 24.53 -6.89
N TRP A 228 9.59 24.40 -6.09
CA TRP A 228 10.93 24.12 -6.60
C TRP A 228 11.17 22.62 -6.85
N SER A 229 10.41 21.78 -6.16
CA SER A 229 10.52 20.30 -6.24
C SER A 229 9.60 19.68 -7.29
N THR A 230 8.83 20.49 -8.01
CA THR A 230 7.77 20.09 -8.96
C THR A 230 7.90 20.78 -10.30
N GLU A 231 7.22 20.23 -11.35
CA GLU A 231 7.20 20.81 -12.69
C GLU A 231 6.49 22.18 -12.68
N GLY A 232 7.03 23.18 -13.39
CA GLY A 232 6.39 24.48 -13.61
C GLY A 232 5.41 24.42 -14.78
N ALA A 233 4.25 25.06 -14.63
CA ALA A 233 3.35 25.34 -15.73
C ALA A 233 3.91 26.48 -16.63
N ARG A 234 3.12 26.90 -17.63
CA ARG A 234 3.48 28.04 -18.49
C ARG A 234 3.21 29.42 -17.84
N HIS A 235 2.83 29.42 -16.57
CA HIS A 235 2.55 30.62 -15.76
C HIS A 235 3.24 30.47 -14.40
N ASP A 236 3.37 31.60 -13.69
CA ASP A 236 3.98 31.65 -12.35
C ASP A 236 2.94 31.91 -11.24
N ALA A 237 1.67 31.64 -11.52
CA ALA A 237 0.59 31.83 -10.55
C ALA A 237 0.80 30.99 -9.28
N CYS A 238 0.34 31.51 -8.17
CA CYS A 238 0.49 30.95 -6.84
C CYS A 238 -0.82 31.14 -6.03
N VAL A 239 -0.81 30.75 -4.77
CA VAL A 239 -1.97 30.91 -3.88
C VAL A 239 -2.43 32.36 -3.78
N LEU A 240 -1.53 33.36 -3.83
CA LEU A 240 -1.88 34.77 -3.76
C LEU A 240 -2.73 35.21 -4.96
N ASP A 241 -2.47 34.66 -6.14
CA ASP A 241 -3.21 34.99 -7.36
C ASP A 241 -4.62 34.35 -7.34
N LEU A 242 -4.81 33.28 -6.58
CA LEU A 242 -6.10 32.62 -6.38
C LEU A 242 -7.02 33.39 -5.42
N LEU A 243 -6.46 34.12 -4.42
CA LEU A 243 -7.24 34.75 -3.35
C LEU A 243 -8.33 35.72 -3.86
N PRO A 244 -8.08 36.65 -4.83
CA PRO A 244 -9.10 37.56 -5.34
C PRO A 244 -10.28 36.83 -6.00
N ASP A 245 -10.05 35.63 -6.52
CA ASP A 245 -11.04 34.87 -7.29
C ASP A 245 -11.78 33.81 -6.48
N ILE A 246 -11.54 33.72 -5.16
CA ILE A 246 -12.12 32.64 -4.31
C ILE A 246 -13.65 32.62 -4.43
N ASP A 247 -14.33 33.78 -4.36
CA ASP A 247 -15.79 33.83 -4.41
C ASP A 247 -16.33 33.36 -5.77
N ARG A 248 -15.67 33.73 -6.85
CA ARG A 248 -15.98 33.25 -8.19
C ARG A 248 -15.80 31.73 -8.28
N LEU A 249 -14.69 31.19 -7.76
CA LEU A 249 -14.37 29.77 -7.77
C LEU A 249 -15.32 28.94 -6.88
N LEU A 250 -15.81 29.50 -5.78
CA LEU A 250 -16.83 28.87 -4.94
C LEU A 250 -18.23 28.94 -5.55
N GLY A 251 -18.48 29.86 -6.50
CA GLY A 251 -19.76 30.00 -7.18
C GLY A 251 -20.16 28.77 -7.99
N THR A 252 -21.46 28.57 -8.23
CA THR A 252 -22.01 27.38 -8.90
C THR A 252 -21.60 27.24 -10.36
N ALA A 253 -21.23 28.33 -11.02
CA ALA A 253 -20.80 28.34 -12.43
C ALA A 253 -19.34 27.92 -12.63
N ALA A 254 -18.52 27.92 -11.57
CA ALA A 254 -17.10 27.60 -11.67
C ALA A 254 -16.88 26.11 -11.94
N GLN A 255 -15.95 25.82 -12.83
CA GLN A 255 -15.57 24.48 -13.27
C GLN A 255 -14.11 24.19 -12.86
N SER A 256 -13.71 22.91 -12.87
CA SER A 256 -12.33 22.51 -12.56
C SER A 256 -11.30 23.15 -13.50
N ALA A 257 -11.67 23.40 -14.75
CA ALA A 257 -10.83 24.11 -15.72
C ALA A 257 -10.45 25.53 -15.30
N ASP A 258 -11.28 26.19 -14.46
CA ASP A 258 -10.97 27.54 -13.95
C ASP A 258 -9.75 27.54 -13.01
N LEU A 259 -9.48 26.41 -12.34
CA LEU A 259 -8.30 26.28 -11.49
C LEU A 259 -6.98 26.13 -12.26
N ALA A 260 -7.03 25.72 -13.54
CA ALA A 260 -5.82 25.54 -14.35
C ALA A 260 -4.96 26.80 -14.47
N SER A 261 -5.55 27.98 -14.21
CA SER A 261 -4.82 29.26 -14.19
C SER A 261 -4.01 29.51 -12.92
N TYR A 262 -4.22 28.72 -11.85
CA TYR A 262 -3.59 28.94 -10.54
C TYR A 262 -2.72 27.76 -10.11
N VAL A 263 -2.90 26.57 -10.70
CA VAL A 263 -2.21 25.34 -10.32
C VAL A 263 -1.23 24.89 -11.40
N HIS A 264 -0.20 24.15 -10.98
CA HIS A 264 0.83 23.61 -11.86
C HIS A 264 0.65 22.12 -12.01
N HIS A 265 0.15 21.68 -13.16
CA HIS A 265 -0.09 20.26 -13.44
C HIS A 265 1.21 19.47 -13.59
N GLN A 266 1.31 18.38 -12.86
CA GLN A 266 2.41 17.43 -12.95
C GLN A 266 2.05 16.36 -13.99
N THR A 267 2.52 16.54 -15.22
CA THR A 267 2.05 15.80 -16.39
C THR A 267 2.28 14.29 -16.29
N ARG A 268 3.42 13.89 -15.73
CA ARG A 268 3.77 12.48 -15.49
C ARG A 268 2.99 11.90 -14.34
N ASP A 269 2.88 12.66 -13.25
CA ASP A 269 2.40 12.20 -11.95
C ASP A 269 0.91 12.42 -11.74
N ARG A 270 0.24 13.18 -12.61
CA ARG A 270 -1.22 13.36 -12.71
C ARG A 270 -1.84 14.02 -11.48
N TYR A 271 -1.11 14.92 -10.81
CA TYR A 271 -1.66 15.77 -9.76
C TYR A 271 -1.34 17.23 -10.04
N ASP A 272 -2.00 18.13 -9.33
CA ASP A 272 -1.80 19.58 -9.45
C ASP A 272 -1.07 20.11 -8.22
N VAL A 273 -0.35 21.21 -8.37
CA VAL A 273 0.37 21.90 -7.29
C VAL A 273 -0.10 23.33 -7.20
N LEU A 274 -0.62 23.73 -6.03
CA LEU A 274 -0.87 25.10 -5.66
C LEU A 274 0.35 25.62 -4.88
N ARG A 275 1.12 26.51 -5.49
CA ARG A 275 2.40 27.01 -4.95
C ARG A 275 2.22 28.16 -3.99
N SER A 276 3.13 28.31 -3.03
CA SER A 276 3.42 29.58 -2.36
C SER A 276 4.30 30.47 -3.27
N LYS A 277 4.58 31.70 -2.84
CA LYS A 277 5.47 32.64 -3.55
C LYS A 277 6.76 32.87 -2.74
N PRO A 278 7.79 32.07 -2.92
CA PRO A 278 8.97 32.04 -2.04
C PRO A 278 9.82 33.29 -2.08
N GLU A 279 9.65 34.16 -3.09
CA GLU A 279 10.35 35.42 -3.23
C GLU A 279 9.87 36.53 -2.25
N LEU A 280 8.63 36.37 -1.72
CA LEU A 280 8.08 37.33 -0.78
C LEU A 280 8.59 37.08 0.65
N LEU A 281 8.70 38.14 1.42
CA LEU A 281 8.91 38.04 2.86
C LEU A 281 7.68 37.41 3.52
N ALA A 282 7.90 36.69 4.63
CA ALA A 282 6.85 35.94 5.35
C ALA A 282 5.58 36.79 5.62
N ALA A 283 5.74 38.09 5.94
CA ALA A 283 4.60 39.01 6.17
C ALA A 283 3.66 39.16 4.97
N GLY A 284 4.16 38.98 3.73
CA GLY A 284 3.36 39.05 2.51
C GLY A 284 2.68 37.70 2.14
N GLN A 285 2.98 36.62 2.86
CA GLN A 285 2.44 35.29 2.58
C GLN A 285 1.62 34.72 3.75
N ARG A 286 1.57 35.42 4.89
CA ARG A 286 0.76 34.98 6.03
C ARG A 286 -0.70 35.24 5.78
N PHE A 287 -1.49 34.22 5.96
CA PHE A 287 -2.94 34.24 5.90
C PHE A 287 -3.50 34.00 7.30
N ASP A 288 -4.67 34.58 7.54
CA ASP A 288 -5.46 34.20 8.71
C ASP A 288 -6.17 32.85 8.48
N GLN A 289 -6.72 32.33 9.54
CA GLN A 289 -7.45 31.05 9.52
C GLN A 289 -8.61 31.08 8.51
N GLU A 290 -9.34 32.21 8.40
CA GLU A 290 -10.46 32.33 7.47
C GLU A 290 -10.00 32.19 6.01
N THR A 291 -8.89 32.81 5.66
CA THR A 291 -8.31 32.72 4.31
C THR A 291 -7.88 31.29 3.99
N VAL A 292 -7.21 30.61 4.93
CA VAL A 292 -6.85 29.18 4.77
C VAL A 292 -8.09 28.31 4.55
N ASP A 293 -9.14 28.55 5.34
CA ASP A 293 -10.42 27.84 5.21
C ASP A 293 -11.07 28.06 3.86
N ARG A 294 -11.02 29.27 3.33
CA ARG A 294 -11.59 29.61 2.02
C ARG A 294 -10.81 28.97 0.88
N VAL A 295 -9.47 28.99 0.93
CA VAL A 295 -8.62 28.27 -0.04
C VAL A 295 -8.92 26.76 0.02
N HIS A 296 -8.94 26.17 1.22
CA HIS A 296 -9.26 24.76 1.40
C HIS A 296 -10.64 24.39 0.83
N LYS A 297 -11.67 25.24 1.01
CA LYS A 297 -13.00 25.04 0.42
C LYS A 297 -12.95 25.04 -1.11
N VAL A 298 -12.16 25.91 -1.73
CA VAL A 298 -11.96 25.90 -3.19
C VAL A 298 -11.31 24.59 -3.60
N LEU A 299 -10.24 24.18 -2.93
CA LEU A 299 -9.55 22.93 -3.29
C LEU A 299 -10.46 21.71 -3.14
N THR A 300 -11.18 21.57 -2.02
CA THR A 300 -12.08 20.44 -1.78
C THR A 300 -13.35 20.44 -2.64
N LYS A 301 -13.68 21.55 -3.28
CA LYS A 301 -14.74 21.58 -4.31
C LYS A 301 -14.33 20.85 -5.58
N PHE A 302 -13.06 20.92 -5.97
CA PHE A 302 -12.58 20.42 -7.26
C PHE A 302 -11.71 19.17 -7.16
N TYR A 303 -11.06 18.97 -6.00
CA TYR A 303 -10.18 17.82 -5.75
C TYR A 303 -10.77 16.88 -4.71
N ARG A 304 -10.50 15.62 -4.92
CA ARG A 304 -10.88 14.56 -3.96
C ARG A 304 -9.81 14.32 -2.91
N LEU A 305 -8.55 14.59 -3.25
CA LEU A 305 -7.43 14.48 -2.33
C LEU A 305 -6.66 15.81 -2.29
N VAL A 306 -6.49 16.36 -1.11
CA VAL A 306 -5.71 17.57 -0.84
C VAL A 306 -4.56 17.21 0.07
N LEU A 307 -3.32 17.37 -0.40
CA LEU A 307 -2.12 17.18 0.42
C LEU A 307 -1.59 18.56 0.82
N ILE A 308 -1.45 18.80 2.11
CA ILE A 308 -0.93 20.06 2.66
C ILE A 308 0.53 19.87 3.05
N ASP A 309 1.44 20.54 2.33
CA ASP A 309 2.86 20.68 2.71
C ASP A 309 2.98 21.84 3.69
N SER A 310 3.11 21.53 4.99
CA SER A 310 3.04 22.55 6.04
C SER A 310 4.37 23.27 6.27
N GLY A 311 4.28 24.48 6.82
CA GLY A 311 5.42 25.17 7.44
C GLY A 311 5.99 24.41 8.65
N ASN A 312 6.98 25.02 9.30
CA ASN A 312 7.64 24.46 10.48
C ASN A 312 7.13 25.07 11.80
N ASP A 313 6.35 26.15 11.74
CA ASP A 313 5.85 26.84 12.91
C ASP A 313 4.47 26.31 13.29
N GLU A 314 4.43 25.45 14.30
CA GLU A 314 3.21 24.82 14.80
C GLU A 314 2.29 25.78 15.53
N THR A 315 2.76 27.02 15.81
CA THR A 315 1.97 28.07 16.46
C THR A 315 1.33 29.04 15.46
N ASP A 316 1.70 28.93 14.17
CA ASP A 316 1.18 29.80 13.12
C ASP A 316 -0.29 29.49 12.80
N PRO A 317 -1.16 30.52 12.67
CA PRO A 317 -2.57 30.32 12.32
C PRO A 317 -2.80 29.52 11.03
N MET A 318 -1.93 29.66 10.02
CA MET A 318 -2.02 28.85 8.78
C MET A 318 -1.78 27.37 9.04
N TRP A 319 -0.80 27.04 9.91
CA TRP A 319 -0.49 25.69 10.28
C TRP A 319 -1.65 25.04 11.06
N LEU A 320 -2.16 25.77 12.08
CA LEU A 320 -3.30 25.31 12.88
C LEU A 320 -4.57 25.13 12.05
N ALA A 321 -4.87 26.07 11.16
CA ALA A 321 -6.01 25.95 10.24
C ALA A 321 -5.88 24.74 9.31
N GLY A 322 -4.66 24.45 8.82
CA GLY A 322 -4.37 23.24 8.04
C GLY A 322 -4.64 21.97 8.84
N LEU A 323 -4.18 21.93 10.10
CA LEU A 323 -4.38 20.78 11.00
C LEU A 323 -5.87 20.56 11.29
N ASP A 324 -6.65 21.62 11.50
CA ASP A 324 -8.10 21.56 11.72
C ASP A 324 -8.88 20.95 10.55
N ARG A 325 -8.33 21.00 9.34
CA ARG A 325 -8.94 20.43 8.13
C ARG A 325 -8.43 19.04 7.76
N THR A 326 -7.46 18.52 8.51
CA THR A 326 -6.76 17.28 8.22
C THR A 326 -7.58 16.05 8.61
N ASP A 327 -7.75 15.11 7.69
CA ASP A 327 -8.33 13.79 7.95
C ASP A 327 -7.23 12.79 8.34
N GLN A 328 -6.06 12.88 7.70
CA GLN A 328 -4.91 12.00 7.95
C GLN A 328 -3.64 12.81 8.14
N LEU A 329 -2.98 12.62 9.28
CA LEU A 329 -1.68 13.22 9.57
C LEU A 329 -0.54 12.29 9.11
N VAL A 330 0.45 12.87 8.44
CA VAL A 330 1.71 12.21 8.10
C VAL A 330 2.85 12.99 8.75
N VAL A 331 3.74 12.30 9.45
CA VAL A 331 4.85 12.93 10.17
C VAL A 331 6.18 12.41 9.59
N PRO A 332 6.71 13.09 8.58
CA PRO A 332 8.03 12.78 8.06
C PRO A 332 9.11 13.13 9.08
N THR A 333 10.07 12.24 9.23
CA THR A 333 11.27 12.43 10.03
C THR A 333 12.47 11.78 9.34
N THR A 334 13.63 11.88 9.95
CA THR A 334 14.86 11.27 9.45
C THR A 334 15.40 10.26 10.45
N THR A 335 16.57 9.70 10.21
CA THR A 335 17.26 8.83 11.19
C THR A 335 18.05 9.61 12.25
N ASP A 336 18.16 10.93 12.13
CA ASP A 336 18.80 11.78 13.14
C ASP A 336 17.87 12.02 14.33
N ASP A 337 18.41 11.88 15.54
CA ASP A 337 17.66 11.97 16.81
C ASP A 337 16.90 13.29 16.96
N LYS A 338 17.41 14.41 16.42
CA LYS A 338 16.77 15.73 16.57
C LYS A 338 15.48 15.84 15.79
N TRP A 339 15.39 15.21 14.61
CA TRP A 339 14.16 15.20 13.80
C TRP A 339 13.18 14.16 14.33
N CYS A 340 13.67 13.03 14.85
CA CYS A 340 12.84 12.05 15.54
C CYS A 340 12.21 12.65 16.80
N GLU A 341 12.99 13.37 17.61
CA GLU A 341 12.49 14.06 18.81
C GLU A 341 11.42 15.11 18.46
N SER A 342 11.65 15.93 17.44
CA SER A 342 10.64 16.90 16.97
C SER A 342 9.35 16.22 16.52
N ALA A 343 9.44 15.07 15.84
CA ALA A 343 8.26 14.31 15.44
C ALA A 343 7.52 13.69 16.64
N ALA A 344 8.26 13.18 17.62
CA ALA A 344 7.70 12.61 18.85
C ALA A 344 6.97 13.69 19.66
N LEU A 345 7.62 14.83 19.91
CA LEU A 345 7.03 15.96 20.64
C LEU A 345 5.75 16.48 19.98
N LEU A 346 5.71 16.60 18.65
CA LEU A 346 4.49 16.98 17.94
C LEU A 346 3.36 15.99 18.22
N LEU A 347 3.61 14.69 18.09
CA LEU A 347 2.58 13.66 18.32
C LEU A 347 2.12 13.64 19.79
N GLU A 348 3.02 13.76 20.74
CA GLU A 348 2.72 13.83 22.18
C GLU A 348 1.85 15.05 22.49
N GLN A 349 2.20 16.22 21.98
CA GLN A 349 1.42 17.45 22.18
C GLN A 349 0.00 17.34 21.61
N LEU A 350 -0.15 16.69 20.45
CA LEU A 350 -1.47 16.43 19.86
C LEU A 350 -2.28 15.44 20.70
N VAL A 351 -1.63 14.41 21.26
CA VAL A 351 -2.27 13.48 22.21
C VAL A 351 -2.73 14.22 23.45
N ASP A 352 -1.89 15.10 24.01
CA ASP A 352 -2.21 15.87 25.22
C ASP A 352 -3.32 16.90 24.98
N ALA A 353 -3.39 17.50 23.79
CA ALA A 353 -4.48 18.38 23.39
C ALA A 353 -5.86 17.69 23.36
N GLY A 354 -5.87 16.35 23.21
CA GLY A 354 -7.09 15.55 23.31
C GLY A 354 -8.03 15.69 22.10
N GLY A 355 -9.22 15.10 22.23
CA GLY A 355 -10.28 15.20 21.22
C GLY A 355 -9.84 14.77 19.83
N ARG A 356 -10.10 15.59 18.81
CA ARG A 356 -9.74 15.34 17.40
C ARG A 356 -8.23 15.24 17.19
N TYR A 357 -7.45 16.06 17.88
CA TYR A 357 -5.99 16.07 17.74
C TYR A 357 -5.35 14.76 18.23
N ARG A 358 -5.84 14.24 19.34
CA ARG A 358 -5.46 12.89 19.81
C ARG A 358 -5.72 11.84 18.73
N GLN A 359 -6.92 11.83 18.13
CA GLN A 359 -7.27 10.88 17.10
C GLN A 359 -6.35 11.01 15.87
N LEU A 360 -6.00 12.24 15.48
CA LEU A 360 -5.05 12.49 14.40
C LEU A 360 -3.67 11.93 14.72
N ALA A 361 -3.16 12.14 15.94
CA ALA A 361 -1.86 11.64 16.38
C ALA A 361 -1.84 10.11 16.47
N GLU A 362 -2.85 9.50 17.06
CA GLU A 362 -2.97 8.03 17.19
C GLU A 362 -3.08 7.35 15.81
N ASN A 363 -3.71 8.01 14.84
CA ASN A 363 -3.84 7.52 13.46
C ASN A 363 -2.72 8.00 12.52
N ALA A 364 -1.75 8.78 13.00
CA ALA A 364 -0.69 9.33 12.16
C ALA A 364 0.17 8.23 11.53
N VAL A 365 0.72 8.54 10.35
CA VAL A 365 1.74 7.73 9.68
C VAL A 365 3.09 8.43 9.86
N VAL A 366 4.04 7.78 10.52
CA VAL A 366 5.40 8.27 10.69
C VAL A 366 6.26 7.74 9.57
N LEU A 367 6.98 8.63 8.85
CA LEU A 367 7.90 8.27 7.77
C LEU A 367 9.33 8.51 8.22
N VAL A 368 10.10 7.44 8.42
CA VAL A 368 11.53 7.52 8.79
C VAL A 368 12.38 7.46 7.53
N GLY A 369 12.83 8.61 7.04
CA GLY A 369 13.67 8.71 5.85
C GLY A 369 15.16 8.52 6.17
N VAL A 370 15.87 7.73 5.36
CA VAL A 370 17.32 7.55 5.45
C VAL A 370 17.99 8.61 4.58
N GLU A 371 18.77 9.52 5.19
CA GLU A 371 19.30 10.70 4.48
C GLU A 371 20.57 10.42 3.68
N THR A 372 21.36 9.44 4.11
CA THR A 372 22.66 9.12 3.50
C THR A 372 22.87 7.61 3.43
N SER A 373 23.71 7.17 2.48
CA SER A 373 23.98 5.75 2.24
C SER A 373 24.81 5.07 3.33
N ASP A 374 25.42 5.83 4.23
CA ASP A 374 26.26 5.35 5.33
C ASP A 374 25.50 5.10 6.63
N VAL A 375 24.19 5.42 6.68
CA VAL A 375 23.33 5.12 7.83
C VAL A 375 23.18 3.61 7.97
N ARG A 376 23.57 3.08 9.13
CA ARG A 376 23.49 1.65 9.41
C ARG A 376 22.05 1.20 9.67
N ALA A 377 21.73 -0.01 9.23
CA ALA A 377 20.40 -0.60 9.38
C ALA A 377 19.93 -0.67 10.87
N GLU A 378 20.87 -0.88 11.80
CA GLU A 378 20.59 -0.91 13.24
C GLU A 378 20.05 0.43 13.74
N LYS A 379 20.62 1.56 13.26
CA LYS A 379 20.14 2.92 13.60
C LYS A 379 18.72 3.14 13.11
N VAL A 380 18.43 2.74 11.87
CA VAL A 380 17.08 2.81 11.30
C VAL A 380 16.09 1.99 12.13
N ALA A 381 16.45 0.73 12.41
CA ALA A 381 15.62 -0.17 13.21
C ALA A 381 15.40 0.34 14.64
N GLU A 382 16.41 0.99 15.24
CA GLU A 382 16.30 1.63 16.55
C GLU A 382 15.25 2.76 16.54
N GLN A 383 15.30 3.68 15.56
CA GLN A 383 14.33 4.78 15.50
C GLN A 383 12.91 4.25 15.29
N VAL A 384 12.72 3.29 14.38
CA VAL A 384 11.41 2.65 14.16
C VAL A 384 10.88 2.01 15.44
N ARG A 385 11.72 1.29 16.18
CA ARG A 385 11.30 0.69 17.47
C ARG A 385 10.89 1.75 18.48
N ARG A 386 11.67 2.84 18.63
CA ARG A 386 11.35 3.93 19.56
C ARG A 386 9.96 4.51 19.33
N PHE A 387 9.58 4.79 18.06
CA PHE A 387 8.22 5.25 17.74
C PHE A 387 7.16 4.20 18.07
N ARG A 388 7.40 2.93 17.72
CA ARG A 388 6.46 1.84 17.98
C ARG A 388 6.27 1.56 19.47
N ASP A 389 7.36 1.49 20.23
CA ASP A 389 7.35 1.21 21.65
C ASP A 389 6.69 2.34 22.46
N ALA A 390 6.83 3.58 21.98
CA ALA A 390 6.14 4.74 22.56
C ALA A 390 4.66 4.87 22.10
N GLY A 391 4.19 4.02 21.18
CA GLY A 391 2.82 4.11 20.65
C GLY A 391 2.55 5.37 19.85
N LEU A 392 3.59 5.98 19.25
CA LEU A 392 3.51 7.22 18.48
C LEU A 392 3.20 6.93 17.02
N GLY A 393 1.97 7.26 16.63
CA GLY A 393 1.43 7.00 15.29
C GLY A 393 0.96 5.55 15.11
N ARG A 394 0.06 5.35 14.14
CA ARG A 394 -0.51 4.03 13.79
C ARG A 394 0.48 3.16 13.03
N ASP A 395 1.15 3.75 12.06
CA ASP A 395 2.08 3.06 11.17
C ASP A 395 3.42 3.80 11.13
N VAL A 396 4.53 3.06 11.18
CA VAL A 396 5.90 3.60 11.04
C VAL A 396 6.54 2.94 9.83
N VAL A 397 6.78 3.73 8.78
CA VAL A 397 7.32 3.29 7.49
C VAL A 397 8.71 3.83 7.27
N THR A 398 9.65 2.99 6.87
CA THR A 398 11.02 3.39 6.54
C THR A 398 11.13 3.67 5.05
N ILE A 399 11.73 4.81 4.70
CA ILE A 399 12.07 5.17 3.33
C ILE A 399 13.58 5.04 3.17
N PRO A 400 14.07 4.10 2.33
CA PRO A 400 15.50 3.89 2.15
C PRO A 400 16.18 5.08 1.47
N TYR A 401 17.51 5.19 1.63
CA TYR A 401 18.27 6.17 0.91
C TYR A 401 18.18 5.94 -0.60
N ASP A 402 17.92 7.04 -1.31
CA ASP A 402 17.95 7.08 -2.77
C ASP A 402 18.47 8.45 -3.23
N ALA A 403 19.50 8.47 -4.04
CA ALA A 403 20.06 9.72 -4.56
C ALA A 403 19.05 10.51 -5.41
N GLY A 404 18.12 9.83 -6.09
CA GLY A 404 17.04 10.44 -6.86
C GLY A 404 16.10 11.30 -6.03
N LEU A 405 15.96 11.03 -4.73
CA LEU A 405 15.15 11.83 -3.80
C LEU A 405 15.77 13.20 -3.48
N LYS A 406 17.07 13.39 -3.78
CA LYS A 406 17.77 14.67 -3.62
C LYS A 406 17.75 15.55 -4.88
N ALA A 407 17.13 15.07 -5.95
CA ALA A 407 16.99 15.84 -7.18
C ALA A 407 16.12 17.08 -6.94
N ARG A 408 16.40 18.17 -7.67
CA ARG A 408 15.59 19.39 -7.59
C ARG A 408 14.12 19.12 -7.94
N VAL A 409 13.87 18.44 -9.04
CA VAL A 409 12.54 17.93 -9.42
C VAL A 409 12.59 16.43 -9.26
N ILE A 410 11.73 15.91 -8.41
CA ILE A 410 11.69 14.48 -8.08
C ILE A 410 11.08 13.73 -9.26
N ASN A 411 11.83 12.76 -9.78
CA ASN A 411 11.33 11.82 -10.78
C ASN A 411 11.08 10.47 -10.11
N TYR A 412 9.83 10.21 -9.73
CA TYR A 412 9.43 8.99 -9.05
C TYR A 412 9.81 7.72 -9.83
N ASP A 413 9.67 7.73 -11.17
CA ASP A 413 9.97 6.57 -12.01
C ASP A 413 11.46 6.21 -12.06
N ALA A 414 12.33 7.19 -11.82
CA ALA A 414 13.79 7.01 -11.80
C ALA A 414 14.32 6.52 -10.44
N LEU A 415 13.49 6.42 -9.42
CA LEU A 415 13.90 5.88 -8.12
C LEU A 415 14.16 4.38 -8.19
N HIS A 416 14.98 3.87 -7.27
CA HIS A 416 15.19 2.43 -7.12
C HIS A 416 13.88 1.72 -6.78
N ASP A 417 13.73 0.47 -7.20
CA ASP A 417 12.49 -0.29 -6.97
C ASP A 417 12.19 -0.48 -5.49
N THR A 418 13.21 -0.70 -4.66
CA THR A 418 13.07 -0.76 -3.21
C THR A 418 12.51 0.54 -2.62
N THR A 419 12.93 1.69 -3.15
CA THR A 419 12.44 3.01 -2.76
C THR A 419 11.00 3.22 -3.21
N LYS A 420 10.66 2.83 -4.45
CA LYS A 420 9.29 2.88 -4.95
C LYS A 420 8.35 2.01 -4.13
N LEU A 421 8.76 0.79 -3.77
CA LEU A 421 7.98 -0.10 -2.91
C LEU A 421 7.77 0.48 -1.50
N ALA A 422 8.79 1.10 -0.91
CA ALA A 422 8.68 1.75 0.39
C ALA A 422 7.70 2.95 0.36
N TRP A 423 7.80 3.80 -0.66
CA TRP A 423 6.83 4.88 -0.85
C TRP A 423 5.42 4.37 -1.13
N PHE A 424 5.28 3.27 -1.88
CA PHE A 424 3.98 2.65 -2.11
C PHE A 424 3.36 2.12 -0.82
N ALA A 425 4.17 1.49 0.05
CA ALA A 425 3.73 1.07 1.38
C ALA A 425 3.32 2.27 2.25
N ALA A 426 4.05 3.40 2.17
CA ALA A 426 3.67 4.65 2.83
C ALA A 426 2.32 5.18 2.31
N GLY A 427 2.11 5.19 0.99
CA GLY A 427 0.83 5.57 0.37
C GLY A 427 -0.33 4.69 0.84
N ALA A 428 -0.11 3.38 0.94
CA ALA A 428 -1.11 2.44 1.45
C ALA A 428 -1.43 2.66 2.94
N ALA A 429 -0.39 2.93 3.76
CA ALA A 429 -0.59 3.28 5.18
C ALA A 429 -1.41 4.57 5.33
N VAL A 430 -1.15 5.59 4.50
CA VAL A 430 -1.93 6.84 4.47
C VAL A 430 -3.37 6.56 4.03
N ALA A 431 -3.57 5.85 2.92
CA ALA A 431 -4.90 5.55 2.39
C ALA A 431 -5.79 4.76 3.35
N LYS A 432 -5.19 3.89 4.18
CA LYS A 432 -5.90 3.12 5.22
C LYS A 432 -6.55 4.00 6.29
N GLY A 433 -6.09 5.25 6.47
CA GLY A 433 -6.61 6.19 7.46
C GLY A 433 -7.61 7.20 6.89
N LEU A 434 -7.88 7.17 5.60
CA LEU A 434 -8.82 8.06 4.92
C LEU A 434 -10.24 7.44 4.86
#